data_399cd927d360dab638403b70eda961a5
#
_entry.id   399cd927d360dab638403b70eda961a5
#
_cell.length_a   1.000
_cell.length_b   1.000
_cell.length_c   1.000
_cell.angle_alpha   90.00
_cell.angle_beta   90.00
_cell.angle_gamma   90.00
#
_symmetry.space_group_name_H-M   'P 1'
#
loop_
_entity.id
_entity.type
_entity.pdbx_description
1 polymer ?
#
loop_
_entity_poly.entity_id
_entity_poly.type
_entity_poly.pdbx_seq_one_letter_code
_entity_poly.pdbx_strand_id
1 'polypeptide(L)'
;MQFPSFAEYTEALQLDLSVVLSDPLLGRGTLRTRGPGLPLARSGNFALTYEVFADGRKYALRCFHKPADALDARYDAISRHLARVRSPHFVGFQFQPAGITTESGSYPIVRMEWAEGPNLAGFVADHRHDVNALQQLRVSLRRLARHLRDNGIAHGDMQPTNLVVRDATHLTLIDYDGMFVPELGPLHSAELGQRNFQHPGRRSWHF
;
A
#
# COMPACT_ATOMS: atom_id res chain seq x y z
N MET A 1 1.41 -11.62 19.38
CA MET A 1 0.58 -10.41 19.54
C MET A 1 -0.68 -10.62 18.73
N GLN A 2 -1.86 -10.43 19.32
CA GLN A 2 -3.12 -10.46 18.58
C GLN A 2 -3.39 -9.05 18.06
N PHE A 3 -3.67 -8.91 16.77
CA PHE A 3 -4.00 -7.62 16.16
C PHE A 3 -5.47 -7.27 16.38
N PRO A 4 -5.83 -5.96 16.44
CA PRO A 4 -7.19 -5.51 16.60
C PRO A 4 -8.12 -5.99 15.49
N SER A 5 -9.38 -6.17 15.84
CA SER A 5 -10.45 -6.42 14.88
C SER A 5 -10.81 -5.17 14.08
N PHE A 6 -11.59 -5.36 13.01
CA PHE A 6 -12.16 -4.23 12.25
C PHE A 6 -13.02 -3.31 13.14
N ALA A 7 -13.81 -3.89 14.06
CA ALA A 7 -14.66 -3.13 14.97
C ALA A 7 -13.81 -2.24 15.90
N GLU A 8 -12.78 -2.81 16.50
CA GLU A 8 -11.89 -2.09 17.43
C GLU A 8 -11.14 -0.93 16.76
N TYR A 9 -10.65 -1.11 15.51
CA TYR A 9 -10.09 0.00 14.75
C TYR A 9 -11.15 1.05 14.41
N THR A 10 -12.37 0.64 14.08
CA THR A 10 -13.46 1.57 13.78
C THR A 10 -13.81 2.41 15.00
N GLU A 11 -13.92 1.81 16.18
CA GLU A 11 -14.18 2.50 17.45
C GLU A 11 -13.06 3.49 17.79
N ALA A 12 -11.80 3.06 17.72
CA ALA A 12 -10.67 3.94 17.96
C ALA A 12 -10.66 5.13 17.00
N LEU A 13 -10.89 4.91 15.70
CA LEU A 13 -10.86 5.95 14.68
C LEU A 13 -12.10 6.86 14.65
N GLN A 14 -13.14 6.59 15.45
CA GLN A 14 -14.25 7.52 15.71
C GLN A 14 -13.90 8.55 16.80
N LEU A 15 -12.83 8.34 17.54
CA LEU A 15 -12.31 9.32 18.50
C LEU A 15 -11.52 10.42 17.77
N ASP A 16 -11.04 11.39 18.53
CA ASP A 16 -10.11 12.40 18.00
C ASP A 16 -8.81 11.73 17.52
N LEU A 17 -8.49 11.88 16.24
CA LEU A 17 -7.31 11.26 15.63
C LEU A 17 -6.00 11.69 16.32
N SER A 18 -5.95 12.91 16.87
CA SER A 18 -4.76 13.40 17.58
C SER A 18 -4.49 12.65 18.90
N VAL A 19 -5.51 11.96 19.44
CA VAL A 19 -5.38 11.17 20.66
C VAL A 19 -4.98 9.74 20.35
N VAL A 20 -5.52 9.17 19.27
CA VAL A 20 -5.34 7.75 18.94
C VAL A 20 -4.18 7.47 17.99
N LEU A 21 -3.75 8.46 17.19
CA LEU A 21 -2.63 8.33 16.24
C LEU A 21 -1.37 9.01 16.75
N SER A 22 -0.26 8.31 16.75
CA SER A 22 1.05 8.87 17.08
C SER A 22 1.63 9.74 15.95
N ASP A 23 1.09 9.65 14.74
CA ASP A 23 1.49 10.45 13.57
C ASP A 23 0.90 11.87 13.66
N PRO A 24 1.72 12.93 13.85
CA PRO A 24 1.20 14.28 14.03
C PRO A 24 0.49 14.84 12.80
N LEU A 25 0.83 14.33 11.61
CA LEU A 25 0.18 14.74 10.35
C LEU A 25 -1.22 14.12 10.25
N LEU A 26 -1.31 12.80 10.45
CA LEU A 26 -2.61 12.11 10.41
C LEU A 26 -3.51 12.52 11.58
N GLY A 27 -2.92 12.80 12.76
CA GLY A 27 -3.65 13.27 13.94
C GLY A 27 -4.39 14.59 13.74
N ARG A 28 -3.90 15.47 12.84
CA ARG A 28 -4.59 16.72 12.47
C ARG A 28 -5.55 16.53 11.28
N GLY A 29 -5.64 15.34 10.74
CA GLY A 29 -6.44 15.04 9.58
C GLY A 29 -7.90 14.75 9.88
N THR A 30 -8.65 14.52 8.82
CA THR A 30 -10.02 14.03 8.85
C THR A 30 -10.13 12.75 8.06
N LEU A 31 -10.83 11.76 8.61
CA LEU A 31 -11.11 10.50 7.93
C LEU A 31 -12.26 10.66 6.93
N ARG A 32 -12.16 9.93 5.83
CA ARG A 32 -13.33 9.71 4.99
C ARG A 32 -14.30 8.81 5.71
N THR A 33 -15.54 9.28 5.88
CA THR A 33 -16.61 8.57 6.58
C THR A 33 -17.78 8.24 5.66
N ARG A 34 -18.55 7.24 6.07
CA ARG A 34 -19.87 6.92 5.51
C ARG A 34 -20.94 7.27 6.54
N GLY A 35 -21.93 8.05 6.13
CA GLY A 35 -22.98 8.49 7.06
C GLY A 35 -22.42 9.28 8.25
N PRO A 36 -23.07 9.24 9.42
CA PRO A 36 -22.70 10.04 10.58
C PRO A 36 -21.44 9.50 11.28
N GLY A 37 -20.25 9.76 10.70
CA GLY A 37 -18.98 9.53 11.39
C GLY A 37 -18.41 8.10 11.34
N LEU A 38 -18.97 7.17 10.55
CA LEU A 38 -18.41 5.82 10.43
C LEU A 38 -17.19 5.81 9.49
N PRO A 39 -15.97 5.49 9.96
CA PRO A 39 -14.78 5.43 9.12
C PRO A 39 -14.94 4.45 7.95
N LEU A 40 -14.63 4.91 6.74
CA LEU A 40 -14.72 4.08 5.54
C LEU A 40 -13.40 3.36 5.30
N ALA A 41 -13.36 2.05 5.61
CA ALA A 41 -12.23 1.21 5.35
C ALA A 41 -12.33 0.47 4.01
N ARG A 42 -11.17 0.26 3.38
CA ARG A 42 -10.97 -0.73 2.33
C ARG A 42 -10.21 -1.90 2.94
N SER A 43 -10.78 -3.12 2.88
CA SER A 43 -10.14 -4.31 3.42
C SER A 43 -9.14 -4.89 2.43
N GLY A 44 -7.88 -4.99 2.84
CA GLY A 44 -6.83 -5.78 2.20
C GLY A 44 -6.61 -7.12 2.91
N ASN A 45 -5.64 -7.89 2.45
CA ASN A 45 -5.32 -9.19 3.05
C ASN A 45 -4.74 -9.06 4.47
N PHE A 46 -3.86 -8.08 4.70
CA PHE A 46 -3.15 -7.88 5.98
C PHE A 46 -3.59 -6.62 6.72
N ALA A 47 -4.08 -5.62 5.99
CA ALA A 47 -4.39 -4.32 6.57
C ALA A 47 -5.73 -3.77 6.10
N LEU A 48 -6.34 -2.97 6.96
CA LEU A 48 -7.44 -2.06 6.64
C LEU A 48 -6.83 -0.74 6.22
N THR A 49 -7.32 -0.19 5.11
CA THR A 49 -6.84 1.09 4.58
C THR A 49 -7.94 2.13 4.68
N TYR A 50 -7.63 3.22 5.38
CA TYR A 50 -8.50 4.38 5.55
C TYR A 50 -7.94 5.57 4.77
N GLU A 51 -8.82 6.37 4.19
CA GLU A 51 -8.46 7.62 3.52
C GLU A 51 -8.50 8.75 4.55
N VAL A 52 -7.35 9.42 4.75
CA VAL A 52 -7.20 10.57 5.64
C VAL A 52 -6.85 11.79 4.82
N PHE A 53 -7.52 12.90 5.07
CA PHE A 53 -7.24 14.19 4.48
C PHE A 53 -6.55 15.08 5.53
N ALA A 54 -5.30 15.47 5.27
CA ALA A 54 -4.49 16.29 6.17
C ALA A 54 -3.62 17.26 5.37
N ASP A 55 -3.47 18.49 5.85
CA ASP A 55 -2.67 19.55 5.26
C ASP A 55 -2.90 19.73 3.74
N GLY A 56 -4.18 19.66 3.30
CA GLY A 56 -4.58 19.81 1.91
C GLY A 56 -4.27 18.62 0.99
N ARG A 57 -3.84 17.48 1.54
CA ARG A 57 -3.49 16.27 0.80
C ARG A 57 -4.19 15.03 1.33
N LYS A 58 -4.28 14.02 0.49
CA LYS A 58 -4.80 12.71 0.88
C LYS A 58 -3.66 11.77 1.27
N TYR A 59 -3.93 10.94 2.27
CA TYR A 59 -3.06 9.88 2.74
C TYR A 59 -3.85 8.59 2.92
N ALA A 60 -3.18 7.47 2.78
CA ALA A 60 -3.67 6.17 3.19
C ALA A 60 -3.11 5.85 4.58
N LEU A 61 -3.98 5.67 5.56
CA LEU A 61 -3.67 5.09 6.86
C LEU A 61 -3.95 3.59 6.77
N ARG A 62 -2.91 2.78 6.91
CA ARG A 62 -3.01 1.31 6.89
C ARG A 62 -2.85 0.77 8.31
N CYS A 63 -3.86 0.06 8.80
CA CYS A 63 -3.91 -0.59 10.12
C CYS A 63 -3.89 -2.11 9.93
N PHE A 64 -2.91 -2.78 10.49
CA PHE A 64 -2.75 -4.23 10.32
C PHE A 64 -3.72 -5.01 11.19
N HIS A 65 -4.43 -5.98 10.62
CA HIS A 65 -5.36 -6.86 11.32
C HIS A 65 -4.91 -8.33 11.35
N LYS A 66 -3.77 -8.62 10.71
CA LYS A 66 -3.12 -9.93 10.75
C LYS A 66 -1.63 -9.77 11.02
N PRO A 67 -1.01 -10.71 11.74
CA PRO A 67 0.43 -10.72 11.91
C PRO A 67 1.12 -10.95 10.57
N ALA A 68 2.21 -10.22 10.34
CA ALA A 68 3.19 -10.53 9.30
C ALA A 68 4.54 -10.68 9.97
N ASP A 69 5.28 -11.72 9.60
CA ASP A 69 6.59 -11.97 10.16
C ASP A 69 7.56 -10.83 9.84
N ALA A 70 8.29 -10.39 10.87
CA ALA A 70 9.31 -9.35 10.77
C ALA A 70 8.79 -8.04 10.11
N LEU A 71 7.56 -7.62 10.42
CA LEU A 71 6.90 -6.47 9.81
C LEU A 71 7.78 -5.22 9.84
N ASP A 72 8.36 -4.90 11.02
CA ASP A 72 9.24 -3.75 11.23
C ASP A 72 10.48 -3.82 10.31
N ALA A 73 11.18 -4.95 10.33
CA ALA A 73 12.38 -5.16 9.52
C ALA A 73 12.07 -5.10 8.02
N ARG A 74 10.89 -5.62 7.61
CA ARG A 74 10.42 -5.60 6.23
C ARG A 74 10.18 -4.17 5.75
N TYR A 75 9.37 -3.40 6.47
CA TYR A 75 9.06 -2.03 6.08
C TYR A 75 10.28 -1.11 6.16
N ASP A 76 11.19 -1.33 7.10
CA ASP A 76 12.46 -0.60 7.19
C ASP A 76 13.37 -0.91 5.99
N ALA A 77 13.52 -2.18 5.60
CA ALA A 77 14.30 -2.57 4.43
C ALA A 77 13.72 -1.99 3.13
N ILE A 78 12.40 -2.08 2.93
CA ILE A 78 11.70 -1.51 1.77
C ILE A 78 11.90 0.01 1.74
N SER A 79 11.70 0.70 2.87
CA SER A 79 11.85 2.16 2.96
C SER A 79 13.25 2.61 2.58
N ARG A 80 14.30 1.97 3.12
CA ARG A 80 15.69 2.28 2.78
C ARG A 80 16.00 2.04 1.31
N HIS A 81 15.51 0.93 0.75
CA HIS A 81 15.71 0.61 -0.66
C HIS A 81 15.05 1.63 -1.58
N LEU A 82 13.76 1.92 -1.38
CA LEU A 82 13.01 2.85 -2.22
C LEU A 82 13.55 4.29 -2.10
N ALA A 83 14.04 4.69 -0.92
CA ALA A 83 14.70 6.00 -0.73
C ALA A 83 15.98 6.14 -1.58
N ARG A 84 16.73 5.04 -1.81
CA ARG A 84 17.90 5.05 -2.71
C ARG A 84 17.51 5.06 -4.18
N VAL A 85 16.51 4.27 -4.55
CA VAL A 85 16.05 4.14 -5.94
C VAL A 85 15.39 5.42 -6.44
N ARG A 86 14.73 6.20 -5.58
CA ARG A 86 14.08 7.48 -5.88
C ARG A 86 13.22 7.45 -7.13
N SER A 87 12.33 6.47 -7.23
CA SER A 87 11.52 6.22 -8.40
C SER A 87 10.14 6.87 -8.30
N PRO A 88 9.60 7.46 -9.37
CA PRO A 88 8.23 7.98 -9.41
C PRO A 88 7.16 6.87 -9.43
N HIS A 89 7.59 5.61 -9.51
CA HIS A 89 6.69 4.45 -9.50
C HIS A 89 6.25 4.04 -8.10
N PHE A 90 6.76 4.68 -7.06
CA PHE A 90 6.41 4.39 -5.67
C PHE A 90 5.93 5.66 -4.96
N VAL A 91 4.94 5.50 -4.08
CA VAL A 91 4.53 6.58 -3.17
C VAL A 91 5.40 6.58 -1.92
N GLY A 92 5.60 7.76 -1.35
CA GLY A 92 6.23 7.89 -0.05
C GLY A 92 5.39 7.22 1.03
N PHE A 93 6.06 6.54 1.97
CA PHE A 93 5.40 5.93 3.12
C PHE A 93 6.26 6.02 4.37
N GLN A 94 5.62 5.89 5.51
CA GLN A 94 6.26 5.82 6.82
C GLN A 94 5.61 4.72 7.65
N PHE A 95 6.41 3.76 8.09
CA PHE A 95 6.02 2.75 9.04
C PHE A 95 6.19 3.27 10.47
N GLN A 96 5.23 2.99 11.35
CA GLN A 96 5.24 3.39 12.74
C GLN A 96 4.86 2.18 13.60
N PRO A 97 5.79 1.64 14.43
CA PRO A 97 5.56 0.40 15.19
C PRO A 97 4.44 0.49 16.23
N ALA A 98 4.18 1.70 16.74
CA ALA A 98 3.14 2.01 17.73
C ALA A 98 2.32 3.21 17.24
N GLY A 99 1.79 3.11 16.02
CA GLY A 99 1.20 4.23 15.31
C GLY A 99 -0.26 4.52 15.63
N ILE A 100 -0.99 3.53 16.14
CA ILE A 100 -2.38 3.68 16.59
C ILE A 100 -2.57 3.04 17.96
N THR A 101 -3.29 3.71 18.84
CA THR A 101 -3.71 3.20 20.15
C THR A 101 -5.19 2.84 20.09
N THR A 102 -5.51 1.62 20.49
CA THR A 102 -6.87 1.09 20.65
C THR A 102 -7.08 0.68 22.09
N GLU A 103 -8.26 0.17 22.44
CA GLU A 103 -8.54 -0.33 23.79
C GLU A 103 -7.58 -1.47 24.20
N SER A 104 -7.20 -2.34 23.26
CA SER A 104 -6.31 -3.48 23.53
C SER A 104 -4.82 -3.15 23.52
N GLY A 105 -4.41 -1.92 23.12
CA GLY A 105 -3.02 -1.48 23.13
C GLY A 105 -2.59 -0.64 21.92
N SER A 106 -1.28 -0.53 21.73
CA SER A 106 -0.72 0.23 20.61
C SER A 106 -0.25 -0.72 19.52
N TYR A 107 -0.54 -0.38 18.26
CA TYR A 107 -0.32 -1.24 17.10
C TYR A 107 0.36 -0.51 15.95
N PRO A 108 1.05 -1.24 15.08
CA PRO A 108 1.73 -0.64 13.94
C PRO A 108 0.75 -0.12 12.90
N ILE A 109 1.15 0.98 12.28
CA ILE A 109 0.49 1.52 11.09
C ILE A 109 1.50 1.81 9.99
N VAL A 110 0.99 1.99 8.77
CA VAL A 110 1.72 2.66 7.68
C VAL A 110 0.91 3.86 7.22
N ARG A 111 1.54 5.03 7.24
CA ARG A 111 1.08 6.18 6.47
C ARG A 111 1.68 6.10 5.07
N MET A 112 0.85 6.23 4.04
CA MET A 112 1.30 6.33 2.64
C MET A 112 0.72 7.58 1.99
N GLU A 113 1.47 8.19 1.08
CA GLU A 113 0.90 9.18 0.19
C GLU A 113 -0.18 8.53 -0.69
N TRP A 114 -1.24 9.28 -0.99
CA TRP A 114 -2.32 8.77 -1.83
C TRP A 114 -1.91 8.79 -3.30
N ALA A 115 -1.99 7.66 -3.98
CA ALA A 115 -1.80 7.59 -5.42
C ALA A 115 -3.09 8.02 -6.13
N GLU A 116 -3.02 9.09 -6.91
CA GLU A 116 -4.18 9.64 -7.64
C GLU A 116 -4.36 8.96 -9.00
N GLY A 117 -5.59 8.60 -9.32
CA GLY A 117 -6.00 8.00 -10.59
C GLY A 117 -6.79 6.70 -10.42
N PRO A 118 -7.34 6.16 -11.51
CA PRO A 118 -7.93 4.83 -11.53
C PRO A 118 -6.86 3.75 -11.38
N ASN A 119 -7.25 2.56 -10.94
CA ASN A 119 -6.37 1.41 -11.07
C ASN A 119 -6.24 0.96 -12.55
N LEU A 120 -5.28 0.08 -12.82
CA LEU A 120 -5.00 -0.38 -14.19
C LEU A 120 -6.24 -0.94 -14.89
N ALA A 121 -7.08 -1.71 -14.19
CA ALA A 121 -8.30 -2.27 -14.78
C ALA A 121 -9.29 -1.16 -15.19
N GLY A 122 -9.52 -0.18 -14.33
CA GLY A 122 -10.36 0.99 -14.61
C GLY A 122 -9.83 1.79 -15.79
N PHE A 123 -8.53 2.13 -15.77
CA PHE A 123 -7.90 2.84 -16.88
C PHE A 123 -8.09 2.13 -18.23
N VAL A 124 -7.86 0.81 -18.29
CA VAL A 124 -8.04 0.02 -19.51
C VAL A 124 -9.51 -0.01 -19.95
N ALA A 125 -10.45 -0.12 -19.00
CA ALA A 125 -11.88 -0.10 -19.31
C ALA A 125 -12.31 1.25 -19.93
N ASP A 126 -11.83 2.37 -19.36
CA ASP A 126 -12.16 3.71 -19.81
C ASP A 126 -11.54 4.05 -21.18
N HIS A 127 -10.37 3.47 -21.48
CA HIS A 127 -9.61 3.73 -22.71
C HIS A 127 -9.62 2.55 -23.70
N ARG A 128 -10.57 1.61 -23.58
CA ARG A 128 -10.59 0.37 -24.40
C ARG A 128 -10.64 0.59 -25.92
N HIS A 129 -11.09 1.76 -26.36
CA HIS A 129 -11.16 2.17 -27.77
C HIS A 129 -10.08 3.19 -28.16
N ASP A 130 -9.25 3.63 -27.23
CA ASP A 130 -8.14 4.55 -27.48
C ASP A 130 -6.83 3.76 -27.67
N VAL A 131 -6.53 3.47 -28.95
CA VAL A 131 -5.32 2.72 -29.33
C VAL A 131 -4.05 3.44 -28.88
N ASN A 132 -4.01 4.77 -28.92
CA ASN A 132 -2.83 5.54 -28.55
C ASN A 132 -2.58 5.46 -27.04
N ALA A 133 -3.61 5.66 -26.20
CA ALA A 133 -3.50 5.52 -24.76
C ALA A 133 -3.04 4.10 -24.36
N LEU A 134 -3.61 3.06 -24.99
CA LEU A 134 -3.22 1.67 -24.70
C LEU A 134 -1.79 1.35 -25.17
N GLN A 135 -1.33 1.92 -26.28
CA GLN A 135 0.06 1.75 -26.71
C GLN A 135 1.04 2.46 -25.77
N GLN A 136 0.73 3.67 -25.32
CA GLN A 136 1.53 4.39 -24.33
C GLN A 136 1.58 3.63 -23.00
N LEU A 137 0.45 3.15 -22.52
CA LEU A 137 0.37 2.32 -21.33
C LEU A 137 1.26 1.06 -21.45
N ARG A 138 1.20 0.35 -22.58
CA ARG A 138 2.08 -0.80 -22.86
C ARG A 138 3.56 -0.45 -22.76
N VAL A 139 3.97 0.69 -23.30
CA VAL A 139 5.38 1.15 -23.22
C VAL A 139 5.75 1.45 -21.76
N SER A 140 4.86 2.10 -21.02
CA SER A 140 5.07 2.46 -19.61
C SER A 140 5.15 1.24 -18.71
N LEU A 141 4.31 0.23 -18.92
CA LEU A 141 4.37 -1.05 -18.21
C LEU A 141 5.71 -1.78 -18.46
N ARG A 142 6.21 -1.74 -19.69
CA ARG A 142 7.53 -2.33 -20.01
C ARG A 142 8.69 -1.56 -19.36
N ARG A 143 8.59 -0.23 -19.24
CA ARG A 143 9.56 0.59 -18.51
C ARG A 143 9.52 0.27 -17.01
N LEU A 144 8.33 0.18 -16.43
CA LEU A 144 8.16 -0.22 -15.04
C LEU A 144 8.78 -1.61 -14.78
N ALA A 145 8.46 -2.62 -15.60
CA ALA A 145 9.01 -3.96 -15.44
C ALA A 145 10.55 -3.99 -15.51
N ARG A 146 11.15 -3.23 -16.43
CA ARG A 146 12.62 -3.07 -16.49
C ARG A 146 13.15 -2.39 -15.24
N HIS A 147 12.53 -1.28 -14.84
CA HIS A 147 12.94 -0.53 -13.65
C HIS A 147 12.94 -1.42 -12.39
N LEU A 148 11.89 -2.22 -12.18
CA LEU A 148 11.82 -3.15 -11.05
C LEU A 148 12.97 -4.16 -11.09
N ARG A 149 13.17 -4.82 -12.24
CA ARG A 149 14.25 -5.80 -12.43
C ARG A 149 15.63 -5.19 -12.22
N ASP A 150 15.90 -4.03 -12.80
CA ASP A 150 17.21 -3.39 -12.77
C ASP A 150 17.57 -2.88 -11.35
N ASN A 151 16.57 -2.71 -10.48
CA ASN A 151 16.73 -2.35 -9.07
C ASN A 151 16.52 -3.53 -8.10
N GLY A 152 16.37 -4.76 -8.60
CA GLY A 152 16.21 -5.95 -7.77
C GLY A 152 14.89 -5.98 -6.98
N ILE A 153 13.85 -5.29 -7.47
CA ILE A 153 12.55 -5.19 -6.79
C ILE A 153 11.58 -6.21 -7.39
N ALA A 154 10.93 -7.02 -6.53
CA ALA A 154 9.75 -7.77 -6.90
C ALA A 154 8.57 -7.29 -6.05
N HIS A 155 7.48 -6.88 -6.69
CA HIS A 155 6.31 -6.36 -5.97
C HIS A 155 5.57 -7.46 -5.19
N GLY A 156 5.63 -8.69 -5.67
CA GLY A 156 4.99 -9.84 -5.02
C GLY A 156 3.50 -10.02 -5.35
N ASP A 157 2.76 -8.95 -5.64
CA ASP A 157 1.33 -9.00 -6.00
C ASP A 157 0.99 -7.96 -7.08
N MET A 158 1.50 -8.17 -8.30
CA MET A 158 1.32 -7.26 -9.46
C MET A 158 -0.07 -7.42 -10.10
N GLN A 159 -1.13 -7.33 -9.31
CA GLN A 159 -2.49 -7.33 -9.81
C GLN A 159 -2.95 -5.93 -10.26
N PRO A 160 -3.97 -5.83 -11.13
CA PRO A 160 -4.43 -4.55 -11.67
C PRO A 160 -4.91 -3.53 -10.62
N THR A 161 -5.36 -3.98 -9.46
CA THR A 161 -5.80 -3.12 -8.35
C THR A 161 -4.64 -2.46 -7.61
N ASN A 162 -3.43 -3.03 -7.70
CA ASN A 162 -2.22 -2.55 -7.02
C ASN A 162 -1.37 -1.64 -7.90
N LEU A 163 -1.86 -1.32 -9.11
CA LEU A 163 -1.24 -0.39 -10.04
C LEU A 163 -2.20 0.76 -10.35
N VAL A 164 -1.84 1.96 -9.89
CA VAL A 164 -2.59 3.20 -10.15
C VAL A 164 -2.03 3.86 -11.40
N VAL A 165 -2.91 4.26 -12.29
CA VAL A 165 -2.59 4.88 -13.59
C VAL A 165 -3.17 6.29 -13.61
N ARG A 166 -2.34 7.30 -13.30
CA ARG A 166 -2.78 8.70 -13.37
C ARG A 166 -3.04 9.12 -14.81
N ASP A 167 -2.15 8.72 -15.69
CA ASP A 167 -2.26 8.82 -17.15
C ASP A 167 -1.44 7.69 -17.78
N ALA A 168 -1.53 7.47 -19.08
CA ALA A 168 -0.87 6.35 -19.77
C ALA A 168 0.67 6.30 -19.58
N THR A 169 1.29 7.35 -19.05
CA THR A 169 2.74 7.46 -18.84
C THR A 169 3.17 7.40 -17.37
N HIS A 170 2.25 7.67 -16.43
CA HIS A 170 2.53 7.72 -14.99
C HIS A 170 1.86 6.55 -14.28
N LEU A 171 2.66 5.55 -13.94
CA LEU A 171 2.26 4.34 -13.24
C LEU A 171 2.84 4.36 -11.82
N THR A 172 1.98 4.11 -10.84
CA THR A 172 2.36 4.07 -9.42
C THR A 172 1.92 2.75 -8.80
N LEU A 173 2.86 2.04 -8.19
CA LEU A 173 2.60 0.83 -7.42
C LEU A 173 2.18 1.20 -6.00
N ILE A 174 1.19 0.47 -5.49
CA ILE A 174 0.71 0.54 -4.12
C ILE A 174 0.65 -0.86 -3.53
N ASP A 175 0.50 -0.96 -2.20
CA ASP A 175 0.45 -2.24 -1.49
C ASP A 175 1.79 -2.99 -1.49
N TYR A 176 2.67 -2.62 -0.56
CA TYR A 176 4.03 -3.14 -0.48
C TYR A 176 4.19 -4.35 0.46
N ASP A 177 3.10 -4.94 0.97
CA ASP A 177 3.15 -6.04 1.94
C ASP A 177 3.89 -7.26 1.41
N GLY A 178 3.68 -7.58 0.12
CA GLY A 178 4.34 -8.68 -0.58
C GLY A 178 5.67 -8.32 -1.24
N MET A 179 6.14 -7.06 -1.12
CA MET A 179 7.31 -6.58 -1.84
C MET A 179 8.59 -7.24 -1.34
N PHE A 180 9.45 -7.60 -2.30
CA PHE A 180 10.84 -8.00 -2.06
C PHE A 180 11.79 -6.91 -2.53
N VAL A 181 12.82 -6.69 -1.72
CA VAL A 181 14.01 -5.90 -2.04
C VAL A 181 15.24 -6.67 -1.55
N PRO A 182 16.44 -6.48 -2.14
CA PRO A 182 17.65 -7.25 -1.77
C PRO A 182 17.98 -7.22 -0.29
N GLU A 183 17.68 -6.13 0.41
CA GLU A 183 17.93 -5.96 1.83
C GLU A 183 17.10 -6.86 2.74
N LEU A 184 16.03 -7.47 2.22
CA LEU A 184 15.27 -8.47 2.97
C LEU A 184 16.02 -9.80 3.11
N GLY A 185 17.02 -10.05 2.25
CA GLY A 185 17.84 -11.25 2.34
C GLY A 185 17.00 -12.54 2.30
N PRO A 186 17.13 -13.41 3.31
CA PRO A 186 16.44 -14.71 3.34
C PRO A 186 14.98 -14.64 3.84
N LEU A 187 14.44 -13.44 4.14
CA LEU A 187 13.05 -13.34 4.59
C LEU A 187 12.10 -13.81 3.48
N HIS A 188 11.20 -14.69 3.85
CA HIS A 188 10.17 -15.16 2.94
C HIS A 188 9.17 -14.07 2.59
N SER A 189 8.47 -14.23 1.47
CA SER A 189 7.36 -13.36 1.13
C SER A 189 6.28 -13.40 2.21
N ALA A 190 5.74 -12.24 2.59
CA ALA A 190 4.62 -12.18 3.52
C ALA A 190 3.33 -12.76 2.92
N GLU A 191 3.25 -12.76 1.58
CA GLU A 191 2.10 -13.28 0.84
C GLU A 191 2.50 -13.90 -0.50
N LEU A 192 1.64 -14.78 -1.02
CA LEU A 192 1.83 -15.36 -2.35
C LEU A 192 1.29 -14.45 -3.47
N GLY A 193 0.46 -13.48 -3.12
CA GLY A 193 -0.26 -12.65 -4.08
C GLY A 193 -1.35 -13.44 -4.84
N GLN A 194 -2.02 -12.79 -5.77
CA GLN A 194 -3.06 -13.43 -6.56
C GLN A 194 -2.47 -14.38 -7.62
N ARG A 195 -2.90 -15.65 -7.60
CA ARG A 195 -2.38 -16.73 -8.44
C ARG A 195 -2.31 -16.37 -9.93
N ASN A 196 -3.32 -15.67 -10.45
CA ASN A 196 -3.40 -15.31 -11.86
C ASN A 196 -2.38 -14.25 -12.30
N PHE A 197 -1.72 -13.57 -11.34
CA PHE A 197 -0.72 -12.53 -11.57
C PHE A 197 0.67 -12.92 -11.05
N GLN A 198 0.88 -14.21 -10.76
CA GLN A 198 2.16 -14.75 -10.33
C GLN A 198 2.85 -15.52 -11.45
N HIS A 199 4.19 -15.58 -11.39
CA HIS A 199 4.94 -16.45 -12.27
C HIS A 199 4.52 -17.91 -12.05
N PRO A 200 4.31 -18.74 -13.11
CA PRO A 200 3.88 -20.12 -12.96
C PRO A 200 4.80 -20.99 -12.07
N GLY A 201 6.09 -20.64 -12.01
CA GLY A 201 7.06 -21.30 -11.15
C GLY A 201 7.02 -20.91 -9.67
N ARG A 202 6.25 -19.88 -9.29
CA ARG A 202 6.11 -19.47 -7.88
C ARG A 202 5.16 -20.43 -7.16
N ARG A 203 5.72 -21.48 -6.56
CA ARG A 203 4.96 -22.54 -5.86
C ARG A 203 5.06 -22.45 -4.34
N SER A 204 5.86 -21.52 -3.82
CA SER A 204 6.16 -21.39 -2.39
C SER A 204 6.31 -19.90 -2.02
N TRP A 205 6.50 -19.64 -0.73
CA TRP A 205 6.70 -18.31 -0.15
C TRP A 205 8.06 -17.66 -0.52
N HIS A 206 8.80 -18.21 -1.48
CA HIS A 206 10.04 -17.65 -2.00
C HIS A 206 9.76 -16.69 -3.17
N PHE A 207 10.58 -15.66 -3.29
CA PHE A 207 10.56 -14.71 -4.40
C PHE A 207 11.21 -15.28 -5.66
#